data_288c17aa498f86576c72fcf29db96cc2
#
_entry.id   288c17aa498f86576c72fcf29db96cc2
#
_cell.length_a   1.000
_cell.length_b   1.000
_cell.length_c   1.000
_cell.angle_alpha   90.00
_cell.angle_beta   90.00
_cell.angle_gamma   90.00
#
_symmetry.space_group_name_H-M   'P 1'
#
loop_
_entity.id
_entity.type
_entity.pdbx_description
1 polymer ?
#
loop_
_entity_poly.entity_id
_entity_poly.type
_entity_poly.pdbx_seq_one_letter_code
_entity_poly.pdbx_strand_id
1 'polypeptide(L)'
;AALVASGVVTMAIGSDTGVSVRKPASFCGIVGVKPTYGRISRYGIIQYASSLDHVGYFTRSIEDAAATLKVLAGRDERDMTSSYNEVPDYSALLNDDIKGKKIAVIGNVIKNISNQETVKMFNDLMDQLRAKGAIVDVYDFDNDMMRAILPAYFIIANCEATSNDSNLDGIRFGVREDGEDMEAIM
;
A
#
# COMPACT_ATOMS: atom_id res chain seq x y z
N ALA A 1 6.41 1.86 10.27
CA ALA A 1 5.41 1.15 11.09
C ALA A 1 5.81 1.14 12.58
N ALA A 2 6.98 0.60 12.93
CA ALA A 2 7.39 0.45 14.33
C ALA A 2 7.40 1.76 15.13
N LEU A 3 7.90 2.86 14.57
CA LEU A 3 7.90 4.18 15.22
C LEU A 3 6.50 4.72 15.51
N VAL A 4 5.53 4.42 14.64
CA VAL A 4 4.13 4.79 14.86
C VAL A 4 3.49 3.89 15.92
N ALA A 5 3.76 2.58 15.86
CA ALA A 5 3.25 1.62 16.82
C ALA A 5 3.75 1.90 18.25
N SER A 6 5.03 2.28 18.39
CA SER A 6 5.64 2.62 19.69
C SER A 6 5.25 4.00 20.24
N GLY A 7 4.51 4.81 19.48
CA GLY A 7 4.11 6.15 19.87
C GLY A 7 5.16 7.25 19.71
N VAL A 8 6.34 6.92 19.18
CA VAL A 8 7.42 7.90 18.95
C VAL A 8 6.99 8.99 17.96
N VAL A 9 6.23 8.62 16.93
CA VAL A 9 5.63 9.56 15.99
C VAL A 9 4.14 9.31 15.85
N THR A 10 3.37 10.33 15.52
CA THR A 10 1.91 10.21 15.30
C THR A 10 1.57 9.53 14.00
N MET A 11 2.32 9.80 12.94
CA MET A 11 2.16 9.22 11.62
C MET A 11 3.54 9.08 10.94
N ALA A 12 3.62 8.26 9.92
CA ALA A 12 4.81 8.15 9.08
C ALA A 12 4.40 7.84 7.64
N ILE A 13 5.15 8.39 6.68
CA ILE A 13 4.99 8.10 5.26
C ILE A 13 5.86 6.90 4.87
N GLY A 14 5.42 6.15 3.88
CA GLY A 14 6.17 5.05 3.28
C GLY A 14 5.76 4.83 1.83
N SER A 15 6.48 3.99 1.11
CA SER A 15 6.09 3.54 -0.22
C SER A 15 5.58 2.11 -0.19
N ASP A 16 4.64 1.79 -1.05
CA ASP A 16 4.04 0.45 -1.20
C ASP A 16 3.98 0.10 -2.68
N THR A 17 4.84 -0.80 -3.10
CA THR A 17 4.86 -1.32 -4.47
C THR A 17 4.10 -2.65 -4.56
N GLY A 18 4.34 -3.56 -3.63
CA GLY A 18 3.63 -4.83 -3.48
C GLY A 18 2.74 -4.83 -2.24
N VAL A 19 3.36 -4.72 -1.06
CA VAL A 19 2.68 -4.75 0.25
C VAL A 19 3.43 -3.94 1.31
N SER A 20 4.34 -3.05 0.92
CA SER A 20 5.40 -2.52 1.81
C SER A 20 4.91 -1.54 2.88
N VAL A 21 3.71 -1.00 2.79
CA VAL A 21 3.02 -0.25 3.87
C VAL A 21 2.05 -1.18 4.61
N ARG A 22 1.20 -1.90 3.90
CA ARG A 22 0.11 -2.72 4.49
C ARG A 22 0.62 -3.88 5.33
N LYS A 23 1.63 -4.62 4.86
CA LYS A 23 2.21 -5.77 5.57
C LYS A 23 2.90 -5.37 6.88
N PRO A 24 3.83 -4.38 6.92
CA PRO A 24 4.43 -3.95 8.18
C PRO A 24 3.41 -3.33 9.14
N ALA A 25 2.37 -2.66 8.65
CA ALA A 25 1.28 -2.17 9.50
C ALA A 25 0.57 -3.34 10.21
N SER A 26 0.25 -4.40 9.47
CA SER A 26 -0.37 -5.61 10.02
C SER A 26 0.50 -6.25 11.11
N PHE A 27 1.82 -6.35 10.89
CA PHE A 27 2.73 -6.92 11.89
C PHE A 27 2.88 -6.06 13.15
N CYS A 28 2.71 -4.75 13.02
CA CYS A 28 2.81 -3.81 14.14
C CYS A 28 1.46 -3.49 14.80
N GLY A 29 0.34 -4.06 14.32
CA GLY A 29 -0.98 -3.82 14.87
C GLY A 29 -1.47 -2.38 14.72
N ILE A 30 -1.15 -1.72 13.60
CA ILE A 30 -1.52 -0.33 13.30
C ILE A 30 -2.22 -0.22 11.95
N VAL A 31 -2.74 0.96 11.64
CA VAL A 31 -3.35 1.26 10.34
C VAL A 31 -2.27 1.56 9.30
N GLY A 32 -2.28 0.84 8.19
CA GLY A 32 -1.46 1.12 7.01
C GLY A 32 -2.34 1.41 5.80
N VAL A 33 -2.17 2.57 5.21
CA VAL A 33 -2.99 3.03 4.08
C VAL A 33 -2.16 3.03 2.81
N LYS A 34 -2.61 2.27 1.82
CA LYS A 34 -2.20 2.39 0.43
C LYS A 34 -3.40 2.92 -0.36
N PRO A 35 -3.43 4.20 -0.70
CA PRO A 35 -4.56 4.77 -1.46
C PRO A 35 -4.56 4.29 -2.91
N THR A 36 -5.54 4.74 -3.68
CA THR A 36 -5.57 4.54 -5.13
C THR A 36 -4.34 5.13 -5.78
N TYR A 37 -3.83 4.49 -6.84
CA TYR A 37 -2.68 4.96 -7.61
C TYR A 37 -2.88 6.40 -8.07
N GLY A 38 -1.84 7.23 -7.87
CA GLY A 38 -1.89 8.65 -8.20
C GLY A 38 -2.73 9.51 -7.24
N ARG A 39 -3.30 8.95 -6.17
CA ARG A 39 -4.06 9.74 -5.20
C ARG A 39 -3.19 10.64 -4.33
N ILE A 40 -1.98 10.21 -4.03
CA ILE A 40 -0.90 10.99 -3.42
C ILE A 40 0.21 11.11 -4.48
N SER A 41 0.80 12.29 -4.63
CA SER A 41 1.91 12.53 -5.55
C SER A 41 3.10 11.63 -5.23
N ARG A 42 3.75 11.15 -6.28
CA ARG A 42 4.99 10.37 -6.20
C ARG A 42 6.23 11.21 -6.48
N TYR A 43 6.06 12.52 -6.69
CA TYR A 43 7.19 13.40 -6.90
C TYR A 43 8.14 13.39 -5.70
N GLY A 44 9.43 13.21 -5.97
CA GLY A 44 10.46 13.12 -4.94
C GLY A 44 10.70 11.71 -4.37
N ILE A 45 10.01 10.68 -4.88
CA ILE A 45 10.30 9.28 -4.55
C ILE A 45 11.35 8.73 -5.52
N ILE A 46 12.31 7.96 -4.99
CA ILE A 46 13.15 7.10 -5.82
C ILE A 46 12.29 5.91 -6.27
N GLN A 47 12.15 5.74 -7.58
CA GLN A 47 11.27 4.74 -8.15
C GLN A 47 11.89 3.34 -8.03
N TYR A 48 11.06 2.37 -7.60
CA TYR A 48 11.35 0.96 -7.73
C TYR A 48 10.63 0.39 -8.96
N ALA A 49 9.30 0.41 -8.97
CA ALA A 49 8.49 0.01 -10.12
C ALA A 49 7.42 1.08 -10.37
N SER A 50 7.64 1.92 -11.37
CA SER A 50 6.86 3.14 -11.61
C SER A 50 5.37 2.89 -11.82
N SER A 51 4.99 1.75 -12.39
CA SER A 51 3.59 1.38 -12.60
C SER A 51 2.90 0.86 -11.34
N LEU A 52 3.66 0.52 -10.29
CA LEU A 52 3.16 -0.13 -9.08
C LEU A 52 3.40 0.69 -7.81
N ASP A 53 4.38 1.60 -7.81
CA ASP A 53 4.74 2.38 -6.63
C ASP A 53 3.62 3.31 -6.20
N HIS A 54 3.30 3.25 -4.91
CA HIS A 54 2.35 4.16 -4.25
C HIS A 54 3.01 4.84 -3.06
N VAL A 55 2.67 6.10 -2.83
CA VAL A 55 2.87 6.70 -1.51
C VAL A 55 1.75 6.23 -0.60
N GLY A 56 2.12 5.67 0.52
CA GLY A 56 1.22 5.29 1.59
C GLY A 56 1.70 5.85 2.92
N TYR A 57 0.99 5.51 3.98
CA TYR A 57 1.32 6.02 5.31
C TYR A 57 0.77 5.11 6.42
N PHE A 58 1.21 5.38 7.64
CA PHE A 58 0.86 4.66 8.86
C PHE A 58 0.27 5.61 9.90
N THR A 59 -0.78 5.15 10.58
CA THR A 59 -1.39 5.84 11.73
C THR A 59 -1.82 4.82 12.77
N ARG A 60 -2.25 5.27 13.96
CA ARG A 60 -2.78 4.37 14.99
C ARG A 60 -4.31 4.25 14.98
N SER A 61 -5.01 5.22 14.36
CA SER A 61 -6.47 5.23 14.25
C SER A 61 -6.93 5.42 12.82
N ILE A 62 -8.17 5.08 12.55
CA ILE A 62 -8.82 5.32 11.24
C ILE A 62 -9.11 6.81 11.06
N GLU A 63 -9.44 7.52 12.14
CA GLU A 63 -9.64 8.97 12.17
C GLU A 63 -8.38 9.71 11.73
N ASP A 64 -7.23 9.35 12.30
CA ASP A 64 -5.93 9.90 11.88
C ASP A 64 -5.62 9.54 10.42
N ALA A 65 -6.00 8.33 9.98
CA ALA A 65 -5.81 7.91 8.59
C ALA A 65 -6.63 8.77 7.63
N ALA A 66 -7.89 9.05 7.94
CA ALA A 66 -8.76 9.89 7.13
C ALA A 66 -8.23 11.34 7.07
N ALA A 67 -7.85 11.90 8.22
CA ALA A 67 -7.27 13.25 8.31
C ALA A 67 -5.95 13.36 7.51
N THR A 68 -5.07 12.35 7.64
CA THR A 68 -3.81 12.29 6.91
C THR A 68 -4.04 12.21 5.40
N LEU A 69 -4.97 11.37 4.92
CA LEU A 69 -5.28 11.26 3.50
C LEU A 69 -5.80 12.59 2.93
N LYS A 70 -6.61 13.31 3.69
CA LYS A 70 -7.13 14.61 3.27
C LYS A 70 -6.00 15.63 3.01
N VAL A 71 -4.93 15.56 3.79
CA VAL A 71 -3.77 16.46 3.64
C VAL A 71 -2.84 16.03 2.52
N LEU A 72 -2.60 14.73 2.37
CA LEU A 72 -1.62 14.19 1.41
C LEU A 72 -2.18 14.01 0.00
N ALA A 73 -3.50 13.81 -0.14
CA ALA A 73 -4.13 13.58 -1.43
C ALA A 73 -4.25 14.89 -2.23
N GLY A 74 -4.20 14.76 -3.55
CA GLY A 74 -4.47 15.86 -4.46
C GLY A 74 -3.62 15.86 -5.71
N ARG A 75 -3.90 16.80 -6.59
CA ARG A 75 -3.14 17.03 -7.82
C ARG A 75 -1.79 17.68 -7.52
N ASP A 76 -0.73 17.15 -8.12
CA ASP A 76 0.61 17.75 -8.16
C ASP A 76 1.06 17.84 -9.62
N GLU A 77 1.29 19.04 -10.10
CA GLU A 77 1.71 19.29 -11.50
C GLU A 77 3.10 18.74 -11.82
N ARG A 78 3.89 18.39 -10.81
CA ARG A 78 5.19 17.72 -10.96
C ARG A 78 5.10 16.19 -11.09
N ASP A 79 3.91 15.63 -10.83
CA ASP A 79 3.62 14.21 -11.03
C ASP A 79 2.43 14.07 -12.00
N MET A 80 2.74 13.77 -13.26
CA MET A 80 1.75 13.59 -14.32
C MET A 80 0.75 12.45 -14.03
N THR A 81 1.10 11.52 -13.12
CA THR A 81 0.23 10.40 -12.73
C THR A 81 -0.71 10.77 -11.59
N SER A 82 -0.54 11.93 -10.96
CA SER A 82 -1.42 12.36 -9.87
C SER A 82 -2.85 12.67 -10.36
N SER A 83 -3.84 12.23 -9.57
CA SER A 83 -5.26 12.28 -9.93
C SER A 83 -5.80 13.71 -9.97
N TYR A 84 -6.65 14.00 -10.97
CA TYR A 84 -7.43 15.24 -11.06
C TYR A 84 -8.69 15.26 -10.19
N ASN A 85 -9.06 14.10 -9.59
CA ASN A 85 -10.25 14.02 -8.77
C ASN A 85 -10.13 14.88 -7.52
N GLU A 86 -11.20 15.58 -7.18
CA GLU A 86 -11.30 16.35 -5.94
C GLU A 86 -10.97 15.51 -4.71
N VAL A 87 -10.45 16.15 -3.67
CA VAL A 87 -10.17 15.53 -2.39
C VAL A 87 -11.38 15.71 -1.49
N PRO A 88 -12.18 14.65 -1.26
CA PRO A 88 -13.33 14.74 -0.37
C PRO A 88 -12.89 14.84 1.09
N ASP A 89 -13.84 15.17 1.96
CA ASP A 89 -13.64 15.00 3.39
C ASP A 89 -13.79 13.52 3.76
N TYR A 90 -12.66 12.81 3.84
CA TYR A 90 -12.66 11.38 4.18
C TYR A 90 -13.19 11.11 5.60
N SER A 91 -13.19 12.12 6.50
CA SER A 91 -13.71 11.96 7.87
C SER A 91 -15.24 11.99 7.91
N ALA A 92 -15.90 12.56 6.91
CA ALA A 92 -17.36 12.74 6.90
C ALA A 92 -18.14 11.41 6.93
N LEU A 93 -17.53 10.32 6.45
CA LEU A 93 -18.16 9.01 6.33
C LEU A 93 -17.77 8.01 7.43
N LEU A 94 -16.92 8.40 8.39
CA LEU A 94 -16.37 7.49 9.39
C LEU A 94 -17.42 6.89 10.34
N ASN A 95 -18.52 7.60 10.53
CA ASN A 95 -19.60 7.20 11.45
C ASN A 95 -20.86 6.72 10.69
N ASP A 96 -20.77 6.55 9.38
CA ASP A 96 -21.90 6.05 8.59
C ASP A 96 -22.26 4.62 8.97
N ASP A 97 -23.56 4.32 8.91
CA ASP A 97 -24.06 2.96 9.08
C ASP A 97 -23.55 2.07 7.92
N ILE A 98 -23.13 0.87 8.27
CA ILE A 98 -22.71 -0.16 7.30
C ILE A 98 -23.88 -1.01 6.80
N LYS A 99 -25.10 -0.78 7.29
CA LYS A 99 -26.29 -1.52 6.88
C LYS A 99 -26.50 -1.43 5.37
N GLY A 100 -26.66 -2.61 4.73
CA GLY A 100 -26.82 -2.72 3.30
C GLY A 100 -25.55 -2.55 2.47
N LYS A 101 -24.41 -2.20 3.06
CA LYS A 101 -23.11 -2.18 2.36
C LYS A 101 -22.74 -3.60 1.93
N LYS A 102 -22.30 -3.74 0.68
CA LYS A 102 -21.86 -5.03 0.12
C LYS A 102 -20.36 -5.21 0.32
N ILE A 103 -19.98 -6.33 0.89
CA ILE A 103 -18.60 -6.73 1.16
C ILE A 103 -18.34 -8.05 0.45
N ALA A 104 -17.35 -8.08 -0.44
CA ALA A 104 -16.90 -9.29 -1.12
C ALA A 104 -15.69 -9.89 -0.37
N VAL A 105 -15.75 -11.17 -0.06
CA VAL A 105 -14.64 -11.95 0.50
C VAL A 105 -14.08 -12.85 -0.59
N ILE A 106 -12.74 -12.83 -0.75
CA ILE A 106 -12.06 -13.73 -1.69
C ILE A 106 -11.80 -15.07 -0.98
N GLY A 107 -12.67 -16.05 -1.25
CA GLY A 107 -12.68 -17.35 -0.56
C GLY A 107 -11.38 -18.12 -0.75
N ASN A 108 -10.80 -18.14 -1.97
CA ASN A 108 -9.52 -18.80 -2.23
C ASN A 108 -8.39 -18.28 -1.32
N VAL A 109 -8.36 -16.98 -1.00
CA VAL A 109 -7.34 -16.42 -0.10
C VAL A 109 -7.52 -16.97 1.30
N ILE A 110 -8.76 -16.96 1.82
CA ILE A 110 -9.05 -17.43 3.19
C ILE A 110 -8.78 -18.93 3.34
N LYS A 111 -9.16 -19.74 2.34
CA LYS A 111 -8.92 -21.19 2.34
C LYS A 111 -7.43 -21.56 2.39
N ASN A 112 -6.55 -20.69 1.89
CA ASN A 112 -5.11 -20.90 1.85
C ASN A 112 -4.35 -20.37 3.07
N ILE A 113 -5.03 -19.79 4.05
CA ILE A 113 -4.41 -19.35 5.31
C ILE A 113 -4.18 -20.57 6.21
N SER A 114 -2.93 -20.85 6.55
CA SER A 114 -2.56 -21.98 7.40
C SER A 114 -2.84 -21.73 8.89
N ASN A 115 -2.78 -20.49 9.34
CA ASN A 115 -3.01 -20.14 10.74
C ASN A 115 -4.51 -20.09 11.05
N GLN A 116 -4.98 -21.07 11.83
CA GLN A 116 -6.40 -21.23 12.16
C GLN A 116 -6.94 -20.10 13.07
N GLU A 117 -6.10 -19.51 13.90
CA GLU A 117 -6.49 -18.37 14.72
C GLU A 117 -6.80 -17.13 13.84
N THR A 118 -5.96 -16.88 12.84
CA THR A 118 -6.19 -15.81 11.85
C THR A 118 -7.49 -16.05 11.07
N VAL A 119 -7.75 -17.28 10.64
CA VAL A 119 -9.01 -17.65 9.96
C VAL A 119 -10.20 -17.40 10.87
N LYS A 120 -10.10 -17.80 12.13
CA LYS A 120 -11.17 -17.58 13.12
C LYS A 120 -11.44 -16.10 13.32
N MET A 121 -10.41 -15.29 13.58
CA MET A 121 -10.55 -13.84 13.75
C MET A 121 -11.21 -13.19 12.53
N PHE A 122 -10.84 -13.60 11.33
CA PHE A 122 -11.44 -13.10 10.11
C PHE A 122 -12.93 -13.46 10.00
N ASN A 123 -13.29 -14.71 10.28
CA ASN A 123 -14.68 -15.14 10.25
C ASN A 123 -15.52 -14.41 11.32
N ASP A 124 -15.00 -14.28 12.55
CA ASP A 124 -15.66 -13.54 13.64
C ASP A 124 -15.93 -12.08 13.23
N LEU A 125 -14.98 -11.44 12.51
CA LEU A 125 -15.16 -10.09 11.97
C LEU A 125 -16.27 -10.07 10.92
N MET A 126 -16.30 -11.03 9.99
CA MET A 126 -17.36 -11.11 8.96
C MET A 126 -18.74 -11.28 9.59
N ASP A 127 -18.84 -12.09 10.66
CA ASP A 127 -20.11 -12.29 11.39
C ASP A 127 -20.54 -11.02 12.12
N GLN A 128 -19.61 -10.26 12.71
CA GLN A 128 -19.89 -8.94 13.30
C GLN A 128 -20.43 -7.95 12.25
N LEU A 129 -19.84 -7.93 11.04
CA LEU A 129 -20.31 -7.07 9.95
C LEU A 129 -21.70 -7.45 9.50
N ARG A 130 -22.01 -8.75 9.36
CA ARG A 130 -23.38 -9.24 9.07
C ARG A 130 -24.36 -8.86 10.17
N ALA A 131 -23.98 -9.00 11.43
CA ALA A 131 -24.82 -8.60 12.57
C ALA A 131 -25.17 -7.10 12.57
N LYS A 132 -24.28 -6.27 12.02
CA LYS A 132 -24.52 -4.84 11.80
C LYS A 132 -25.26 -4.53 10.49
N GLY A 133 -25.72 -5.55 9.78
CA GLY A 133 -26.54 -5.41 8.57
C GLY A 133 -25.78 -5.28 7.26
N ALA A 134 -24.46 -5.48 7.24
CA ALA A 134 -23.71 -5.57 5.99
C ALA A 134 -24.04 -6.88 5.26
N ILE A 135 -23.99 -6.84 3.92
CA ILE A 135 -24.14 -8.01 3.06
C ILE A 135 -22.74 -8.52 2.74
N VAL A 136 -22.38 -9.69 3.29
CA VAL A 136 -21.05 -10.27 3.10
C VAL A 136 -21.16 -11.52 2.24
N ASP A 137 -20.66 -11.44 1.02
CA ASP A 137 -20.66 -12.50 0.02
C ASP A 137 -19.23 -13.07 -0.16
N VAL A 138 -19.14 -14.36 -0.40
CA VAL A 138 -17.87 -15.06 -0.64
C VAL A 138 -17.78 -15.45 -2.11
N TYR A 139 -16.70 -15.07 -2.76
CA TYR A 139 -16.42 -15.37 -4.17
C TYR A 139 -15.09 -16.08 -4.28
N ASP A 140 -15.04 -17.13 -5.10
CA ASP A 140 -13.80 -17.77 -5.50
C ASP A 140 -13.44 -17.30 -6.91
N PHE A 141 -12.22 -16.81 -7.09
CA PHE A 141 -11.66 -16.54 -8.40
C PHE A 141 -11.09 -17.80 -9.03
N ASP A 142 -10.83 -17.75 -10.32
CA ASP A 142 -10.12 -18.83 -11.02
C ASP A 142 -8.75 -19.09 -10.37
N ASN A 143 -8.45 -20.36 -10.11
CA ASN A 143 -7.26 -20.75 -9.37
C ASN A 143 -5.97 -20.50 -10.16
N ASP A 144 -5.98 -20.59 -11.48
CA ASP A 144 -4.80 -20.34 -12.30
C ASP A 144 -4.50 -18.84 -12.36
N MET A 145 -5.55 -18.02 -12.45
CA MET A 145 -5.41 -16.57 -12.30
C MET A 145 -4.82 -16.19 -10.94
N MET A 146 -5.31 -16.80 -9.84
CA MET A 146 -4.79 -16.54 -8.49
C MET A 146 -3.31 -16.93 -8.35
N ARG A 147 -2.90 -18.06 -8.97
CA ARG A 147 -1.49 -18.48 -8.99
C ARG A 147 -0.61 -17.57 -9.83
N ALA A 148 -1.14 -16.96 -10.88
CA ALA A 148 -0.39 -16.09 -11.78
C ALA A 148 -0.09 -14.70 -11.20
N ILE A 149 -0.87 -14.23 -10.23
CA ILE A 149 -0.76 -12.86 -9.69
C ILE A 149 0.64 -12.57 -9.15
N LEU A 150 1.17 -13.43 -8.28
CA LEU A 150 2.47 -13.19 -7.64
C LEU A 150 3.65 -13.29 -8.64
N PRO A 151 3.74 -14.31 -9.50
CA PRO A 151 4.75 -14.33 -10.56
C PRO A 151 4.67 -13.12 -11.49
N ALA A 152 3.48 -12.71 -11.93
CA ALA A 152 3.29 -11.54 -12.77
C ALA A 152 3.80 -10.26 -12.09
N TYR A 153 3.46 -10.10 -10.80
CA TYR A 153 3.98 -8.98 -10.01
C TYR A 153 5.51 -8.95 -9.99
N PHE A 154 6.18 -10.09 -9.72
CA PHE A 154 7.64 -10.13 -9.67
C PHE A 154 8.29 -9.85 -11.03
N ILE A 155 7.71 -10.35 -12.13
CA ILE A 155 8.22 -10.06 -13.47
C ILE A 155 8.15 -8.56 -13.74
N ILE A 156 6.99 -7.94 -13.58
CA ILE A 156 6.79 -6.51 -13.82
C ILE A 156 7.71 -5.68 -12.92
N ALA A 157 7.65 -5.92 -11.61
CA ALA A 157 8.40 -5.13 -10.64
C ALA A 157 9.91 -5.22 -10.87
N ASN A 158 10.45 -6.42 -11.15
CA ASN A 158 11.88 -6.58 -11.36
C ASN A 158 12.35 -5.99 -12.71
N CYS A 159 11.55 -6.09 -13.77
CA CYS A 159 11.87 -5.45 -15.04
C CYS A 159 11.91 -3.92 -14.90
N GLU A 160 10.91 -3.34 -14.23
CA GLU A 160 10.87 -1.90 -14.01
C GLU A 160 11.98 -1.44 -13.06
N ALA A 161 12.25 -2.19 -11.96
CA ALA A 161 13.35 -1.89 -11.04
C ALA A 161 14.70 -1.90 -11.75
N THR A 162 14.98 -2.89 -12.58
CA THR A 162 16.22 -2.94 -13.35
C THR A 162 16.40 -1.69 -14.21
N SER A 163 15.33 -1.25 -14.87
CA SER A 163 15.36 -0.03 -15.69
C SER A 163 15.53 1.23 -14.85
N ASN A 164 14.83 1.33 -13.72
CA ASN A 164 14.87 2.52 -12.84
C ASN A 164 16.20 2.61 -12.09
N ASP A 165 16.69 1.50 -11.54
CA ASP A 165 17.92 1.46 -10.74
C ASP A 165 19.17 1.62 -11.59
N SER A 166 19.11 1.39 -12.90
CA SER A 166 20.22 1.66 -13.82
C SER A 166 20.69 3.13 -13.83
N ASN A 167 19.87 4.04 -13.31
CA ASN A 167 20.26 5.43 -13.10
C ASN A 167 21.15 5.64 -11.87
N LEU A 168 21.18 4.67 -10.95
CA LEU A 168 21.98 4.72 -9.72
C LEU A 168 23.36 4.09 -10.00
N ASP A 169 24.13 4.80 -10.83
CA ASP A 169 25.36 4.31 -11.45
C ASP A 169 26.62 4.42 -10.57
N GLY A 170 26.50 4.91 -9.33
CA GLY A 170 27.65 5.16 -8.43
C GLY A 170 28.48 6.37 -8.82
N ILE A 171 28.25 6.98 -9.96
CA ILE A 171 28.99 8.15 -10.45
C ILE A 171 28.25 9.43 -10.07
N ARG A 172 26.92 9.44 -10.27
CA ARG A 172 26.05 10.61 -10.04
C ARG A 172 25.38 10.57 -8.66
N PHE A 173 25.29 9.40 -8.06
CA PHE A 173 24.57 9.15 -6.81
C PHE A 173 25.44 8.40 -5.81
N GLY A 174 25.34 8.79 -4.53
CA GLY A 174 26.09 8.16 -3.44
C GLY A 174 27.46 8.79 -3.21
N VAL A 175 28.29 8.06 -2.47
CA VAL A 175 29.68 8.45 -2.25
C VAL A 175 30.48 8.13 -3.50
N ARG A 176 31.22 9.08 -4.00
CA ARG A 176 32.13 8.91 -5.12
C ARG A 176 33.57 9.05 -4.63
N GLU A 177 34.40 8.10 -5.00
CA GLU A 177 35.84 8.20 -4.87
C GLU A 177 36.46 8.61 -6.21
N ASP A 178 37.47 9.47 -6.17
CA ASP A 178 38.15 9.91 -7.38
C ASP A 178 39.12 8.82 -7.87
N GLY A 179 39.09 8.54 -9.16
CA GLY A 179 39.99 7.60 -9.83
C GLY A 179 40.67 8.24 -11.04
N GLU A 180 41.76 7.63 -11.52
CA GLU A 180 42.50 8.14 -12.69
C GLU A 180 41.73 7.98 -14.00
N ASP A 181 40.82 7.01 -14.04
CA ASP A 181 39.94 6.75 -15.19
C ASP A 181 38.58 6.20 -14.75
N MET A 182 37.70 5.92 -15.72
CA MET A 182 36.35 5.39 -15.43
C MET A 182 36.36 4.03 -14.78
N GLU A 183 37.34 3.17 -15.08
CA GLU A 183 37.46 1.84 -14.50
C GLU A 183 37.87 1.90 -13.01
N ALA A 184 38.68 2.88 -12.65
CA ALA A 184 39.08 3.12 -11.26
C ALA A 184 37.99 3.82 -10.41
N ILE A 185 37.01 4.47 -11.05
CA ILE A 185 35.87 5.12 -10.37
C ILE A 185 34.73 4.12 -10.12
N MET A 186 34.57 3.12 -10.96
CA MET A 186 33.51 2.09 -10.86
C MET A 186 33.88 0.95 -9.92
#